data_61fc494105edcdd403b97ea207e851e4
#
_entry.id   61fc494105edcdd403b97ea207e851e4
#
_cell.length_a   1.000
_cell.length_b   1.000
_cell.length_c   1.000
_cell.angle_alpha   90.00
_cell.angle_beta   90.00
_cell.angle_gamma   90.00
#
_symmetry.space_group_name_H-M   'P 1'
#
loop_
_entity.id
_entity.type
_entity.pdbx_description
1 polymer ?
#
loop_
_entity_poly.entity_id
_entity_poly.type
_entity_poly.pdbx_seq_one_letter_code
_entity_poly.pdbx_strand_id
1 'polypeptide(L)'
;MSANRRDWQSAGIGQPDVVSELKSYLAKLPGAGRPGKGEPYLGIVHRLDQPVEGLLVFAKDKKAAAALSKQLAEGALNKHYYAVLCGYPDCPEGDLVDYLRKEGNVAVAVTGREQEFADAKIAALHYRILEEINDPSPLALADVTIGTGRFHQIRVQFAHAGFPLLGDTKYGMAALKEAMPAQKYRGVALCAYSLELVHPISGKKMGFRVVPKNPAFAGFAMEELKKLTENETGISKRG
;
A
#
# COMPACT_ATOMS: atom_id res chain seq x y z
N MET A 1 -7.97 -10.45 -18.51
CA MET A 1 -8.09 -11.45 -17.42
C MET A 1 -9.05 -10.89 -16.39
N SER A 2 -10.19 -11.54 -16.21
CA SER A 2 -11.28 -11.05 -15.36
C SER A 2 -10.89 -11.20 -13.89
N ALA A 3 -10.87 -10.10 -13.14
CA ALA A 3 -10.81 -10.13 -11.70
C ALA A 3 -12.05 -10.88 -11.19
N ASN A 4 -11.82 -11.97 -10.50
CA ASN A 4 -12.86 -12.89 -10.07
C ASN A 4 -13.73 -12.22 -9.01
N ARG A 5 -15.01 -12.01 -9.29
CA ARG A 5 -16.03 -11.40 -8.40
C ARG A 5 -16.16 -12.11 -7.04
N ARG A 6 -15.58 -13.28 -6.87
CA ARG A 6 -15.73 -14.11 -5.66
C ARG A 6 -14.87 -13.70 -4.47
N ASP A 7 -13.81 -12.91 -4.68
CA ASP A 7 -12.92 -12.49 -3.57
C ASP A 7 -13.53 -11.36 -2.70
N TRP A 8 -14.65 -10.77 -3.10
CA TRP A 8 -15.32 -9.66 -2.41
C TRP A 8 -16.43 -10.10 -1.44
N GLN A 9 -16.84 -11.37 -1.48
CA GLN A 9 -17.94 -11.88 -0.67
C GLN A 9 -17.55 -12.38 0.74
N SER A 10 -16.26 -12.41 1.08
CA SER A 10 -15.80 -12.80 2.41
C SER A 10 -15.54 -11.62 3.36
N ALA A 11 -15.71 -10.38 2.93
CA ALA A 11 -15.83 -9.24 3.83
C ALA A 11 -17.21 -9.31 4.49
N GLY A 12 -17.24 -9.45 5.81
CA GLY A 12 -18.45 -9.67 6.59
C GLY A 12 -19.60 -8.74 6.19
N ILE A 13 -20.79 -9.32 6.11
CA ILE A 13 -22.05 -8.64 5.84
C ILE A 13 -22.16 -7.42 6.78
N GLY A 14 -22.02 -6.20 6.23
CA GLY A 14 -22.34 -4.97 6.95
C GLY A 14 -21.30 -3.86 6.96
N GLN A 15 -20.07 -4.03 6.46
CA GLN A 15 -19.13 -2.90 6.29
C GLN A 15 -19.06 -2.47 4.83
N PRO A 16 -19.35 -1.18 4.54
CA PRO A 16 -19.24 -0.65 3.19
C PRO A 16 -17.77 -0.75 2.72
N ASP A 17 -17.55 -1.29 1.52
CA ASP A 17 -16.25 -1.25 0.88
C ASP A 17 -15.98 0.12 0.23
N VAL A 18 -14.70 0.45 0.04
CA VAL A 18 -14.29 1.76 -0.48
C VAL A 18 -14.87 2.06 -1.88
N VAL A 19 -15.14 1.04 -2.68
CA VAL A 19 -15.71 1.19 -4.04
C VAL A 19 -17.18 1.62 -3.93
N SER A 20 -17.95 0.98 -3.07
CA SER A 20 -19.36 1.32 -2.79
C SER A 20 -19.49 2.73 -2.22
N GLU A 21 -18.62 3.10 -1.27
CA GLU A 21 -18.58 4.45 -0.70
C GLU A 21 -18.26 5.51 -1.76
N LEU A 22 -17.23 5.29 -2.58
CA LEU A 22 -16.84 6.21 -3.64
C LEU A 22 -17.93 6.35 -4.72
N LYS A 23 -18.58 5.27 -5.11
CA LYS A 23 -19.71 5.32 -6.04
C LYS A 23 -20.88 6.11 -5.45
N SER A 24 -21.20 5.89 -4.18
CA SER A 24 -22.22 6.65 -3.46
C SER A 24 -21.89 8.15 -3.37
N TYR A 25 -20.62 8.46 -3.13
CA TYR A 25 -20.11 9.85 -3.16
C TYR A 25 -20.25 10.47 -4.56
N LEU A 26 -19.79 9.77 -5.59
CA LEU A 26 -19.85 10.23 -6.98
C LEU A 26 -21.31 10.49 -7.43
N ALA A 27 -22.25 9.65 -7.02
CA ALA A 27 -23.68 9.81 -7.35
C ALA A 27 -24.29 11.09 -6.77
N LYS A 28 -23.71 11.62 -5.67
CA LYS A 28 -24.18 12.85 -4.99
C LYS A 28 -23.56 14.14 -5.55
N LEU A 29 -22.51 14.03 -6.38
CA LEU A 29 -21.86 15.23 -6.93
C LEU A 29 -22.78 15.97 -7.91
N PRO A 30 -22.77 17.33 -7.93
CA PRO A 30 -23.49 18.12 -8.92
C PRO A 30 -23.11 17.69 -10.35
N GLY A 31 -24.11 17.38 -11.17
CA GLY A 31 -23.92 16.92 -12.56
C GLY A 31 -23.64 15.42 -12.71
N ALA A 32 -23.49 14.64 -11.64
CA ALA A 32 -23.29 13.20 -11.69
C ALA A 32 -24.57 12.42 -12.01
N GLY A 33 -25.74 12.99 -11.74
CA GLY A 33 -27.03 12.33 -11.89
C GLY A 33 -27.99 13.09 -12.81
N ARG A 34 -28.06 12.74 -14.11
CA ARG A 34 -29.33 12.86 -14.81
C ARG A 34 -30.18 11.67 -14.41
N PRO A 35 -31.46 11.85 -14.01
CA PRO A 35 -32.39 10.73 -13.80
C PRO A 35 -32.34 9.77 -15.01
N GLY A 36 -32.04 8.48 -14.77
CA GLY A 36 -31.92 7.46 -15.83
C GLY A 36 -30.49 7.12 -16.30
N LYS A 37 -29.44 7.77 -15.87
CA LYS A 37 -28.06 7.27 -16.03
C LYS A 37 -27.73 6.34 -14.87
N GLY A 38 -27.40 5.10 -15.21
CA GLY A 38 -27.04 4.05 -14.25
C GLY A 38 -25.92 4.44 -13.27
N GLU A 39 -25.47 3.50 -12.49
CA GLU A 39 -24.43 3.65 -11.48
C GLU A 39 -23.16 4.33 -12.04
N PRO A 40 -22.54 5.28 -11.29
CA PRO A 40 -21.32 5.97 -11.73
C PRO A 40 -20.20 4.98 -12.04
N TYR A 41 -19.49 5.22 -13.14
CA TYR A 41 -18.31 4.43 -13.46
C TYR A 41 -17.20 4.72 -12.43
N LEU A 42 -16.57 3.66 -11.91
CA LEU A 42 -15.39 3.73 -11.08
C LEU A 42 -14.44 2.60 -11.49
N GLY A 43 -13.33 2.97 -12.14
CA GLY A 43 -12.26 2.05 -12.53
C GLY A 43 -11.25 1.86 -11.40
N ILE A 44 -11.03 0.63 -10.97
CA ILE A 44 -10.01 0.27 -9.98
C ILE A 44 -8.69 0.11 -10.72
N VAL A 45 -7.69 0.96 -10.41
CA VAL A 45 -6.35 0.91 -11.02
C VAL A 45 -5.43 -0.02 -10.25
N HIS A 46 -5.41 0.10 -8.94
CA HIS A 46 -4.68 -0.77 -8.03
C HIS A 46 -5.41 -0.94 -6.70
N ARG A 47 -4.86 -1.75 -5.83
CA ARG A 47 -5.44 -2.03 -4.52
C ARG A 47 -4.37 -2.00 -3.44
N LEU A 48 -4.79 -1.82 -2.19
CA LEU A 48 -4.01 -2.10 -0.99
C LEU A 48 -4.54 -3.39 -0.34
N ASP A 49 -3.66 -4.08 0.36
CA ASP A 49 -4.06 -5.23 1.17
C ASP A 49 -4.88 -4.75 2.38
N GLN A 50 -5.82 -5.55 2.85
CA GLN A 50 -6.37 -5.35 4.18
C GLN A 50 -5.38 -5.89 5.22
N PRO A 51 -5.01 -5.13 6.23
CA PRO A 51 -5.45 -3.84 6.74
C PRO A 51 -4.42 -2.70 6.51
N VAL A 52 -3.91 -2.54 5.30
CA VAL A 52 -2.95 -1.48 4.93
C VAL A 52 -3.70 -0.19 4.65
N GLU A 53 -3.22 0.92 5.19
CA GLU A 53 -3.75 2.26 4.95
C GLU A 53 -3.00 3.00 3.84
N GLY A 54 -3.57 4.11 3.35
CA GLY A 54 -2.88 5.03 2.44
C GLY A 54 -3.64 5.36 1.17
N LEU A 55 -2.89 5.82 0.18
CA LEU A 55 -3.40 6.36 -1.08
C LEU A 55 -3.82 5.29 -2.06
N LEU A 56 -5.00 5.47 -2.64
CA LEU A 56 -5.52 4.68 -3.75
C LEU A 56 -5.94 5.61 -4.89
N VAL A 57 -5.68 5.23 -6.12
CA VAL A 57 -6.17 5.94 -7.31
C VAL A 57 -7.28 5.14 -8.01
N PHE A 58 -8.35 5.86 -8.32
CA PHE A 58 -9.47 5.35 -9.09
C PHE A 58 -9.72 6.22 -10.31
N ALA A 59 -10.19 5.62 -11.39
CA ALA A 59 -10.54 6.34 -12.61
C ALA A 59 -12.05 6.59 -12.69
N LYS A 60 -12.45 7.79 -13.07
CA LYS A 60 -13.86 8.18 -13.22
C LYS A 60 -14.43 7.86 -14.61
N ASP A 61 -13.59 7.42 -15.55
CA ASP A 61 -13.98 6.98 -16.89
C ASP A 61 -13.03 5.90 -17.41
N LYS A 62 -13.45 5.22 -18.49
CA LYS A 62 -12.70 4.10 -19.09
C LYS A 62 -11.36 4.51 -19.70
N LYS A 63 -11.26 5.72 -20.27
CA LYS A 63 -10.02 6.22 -20.90
C LYS A 63 -8.97 6.50 -19.84
N ALA A 64 -9.37 7.16 -18.76
CA ALA A 64 -8.51 7.39 -17.60
C ALA A 64 -8.08 6.06 -16.95
N ALA A 65 -8.99 5.08 -16.83
CA ALA A 65 -8.64 3.75 -16.31
C ALA A 65 -7.57 3.06 -17.15
N ALA A 66 -7.71 3.07 -18.47
CA ALA A 66 -6.73 2.46 -19.37
C ALA A 66 -5.36 3.15 -19.28
N ALA A 67 -5.32 4.49 -19.28
CA ALA A 67 -4.07 5.26 -19.17
C ALA A 67 -3.36 5.07 -17.83
N LEU A 68 -4.09 5.08 -16.71
CA LEU A 68 -3.52 4.83 -15.39
C LEU A 68 -3.06 3.38 -15.20
N SER A 69 -3.80 2.41 -15.75
CA SER A 69 -3.38 1.01 -15.75
C SER A 69 -2.10 0.78 -16.57
N LYS A 70 -1.94 1.54 -17.67
CA LYS A 70 -0.71 1.53 -18.46
C LYS A 70 0.47 2.08 -17.64
N GLN A 71 0.31 3.24 -16.99
CA GLN A 71 1.34 3.81 -16.10
C GLN A 71 1.73 2.83 -14.98
N LEU A 72 0.76 2.13 -14.40
CA LEU A 72 1.03 1.10 -13.39
C LEU A 72 1.85 -0.06 -13.95
N ALA A 73 1.52 -0.54 -15.15
CA ALA A 73 2.22 -1.64 -15.80
C ALA A 73 3.65 -1.28 -16.21
N GLU A 74 3.88 -0.01 -16.56
CA GLU A 74 5.19 0.55 -16.96
C GLU A 74 6.04 1.02 -15.76
N GLY A 75 5.53 0.88 -14.52
CA GLY A 75 6.22 1.35 -13.32
C GLY A 75 6.26 2.88 -13.18
N ALA A 76 5.46 3.61 -13.97
CA ALA A 76 5.40 5.07 -13.97
C ALA A 76 4.48 5.65 -12.86
N LEU A 77 3.82 4.79 -12.11
CA LEU A 77 3.11 5.13 -10.87
C LEU A 77 4.09 4.98 -9.71
N ASN A 78 4.74 6.08 -9.32
CA ASN A 78 5.67 6.08 -8.19
C ASN A 78 4.89 5.98 -6.88
N LYS A 79 5.10 4.89 -6.15
CA LYS A 79 4.45 4.62 -4.87
C LYS A 79 5.50 4.45 -3.80
N HIS A 80 5.40 5.22 -2.73
CA HIS A 80 6.21 5.07 -1.55
C HIS A 80 5.37 4.62 -0.38
N TYR A 81 5.95 3.77 0.44
CA TYR A 81 5.32 3.22 1.63
C TYR A 81 6.16 3.50 2.85
N TYR A 82 5.53 3.89 3.95
CA TYR A 82 6.15 3.75 5.26
C TYR A 82 5.81 2.38 5.82
N ALA A 83 6.84 1.70 6.33
CA ALA A 83 6.72 0.45 7.04
C ALA A 83 7.43 0.53 8.38
N VAL A 84 6.79 0.03 9.46
CA VAL A 84 7.49 -0.16 10.73
C VAL A 84 7.92 -1.60 10.82
N LEU A 85 9.23 -1.81 10.89
CA LEU A 85 9.89 -3.10 10.97
C LEU A 85 10.12 -3.48 12.42
N CYS A 86 10.03 -4.76 12.75
CA CYS A 86 10.44 -5.33 14.01
C CYS A 86 11.93 -5.72 13.93
N GLY A 87 12.78 -4.95 14.60
CA GLY A 87 14.23 -5.07 14.51
C GLY A 87 14.88 -4.06 13.56
N TYR A 88 16.19 -4.13 13.47
CA TYR A 88 17.01 -3.26 12.63
C TYR A 88 17.70 -4.08 11.55
N PRO A 89 17.45 -3.79 10.25
CA PRO A 89 18.29 -4.34 9.19
C PRO A 89 19.76 -3.93 9.35
N ASP A 90 20.69 -4.84 9.06
CA ASP A 90 22.14 -4.57 9.16
C ASP A 90 22.60 -3.40 8.28
N CYS A 91 21.90 -3.19 7.16
CA CYS A 91 22.14 -2.06 6.26
C CYS A 91 20.98 -1.06 6.37
N PRO A 92 21.26 0.25 6.52
CA PRO A 92 20.22 1.27 6.60
C PRO A 92 19.52 1.51 5.26
N GLU A 93 20.06 1.02 4.15
CA GLU A 93 19.49 1.12 2.82
C GLU A 93 19.86 -0.13 2.01
N GLY A 94 18.91 -0.64 1.21
CA GLY A 94 19.16 -1.84 0.42
C GLY A 94 17.98 -2.27 -0.45
N ASP A 95 18.22 -3.32 -1.22
CA ASP A 95 17.23 -3.95 -2.09
C ASP A 95 16.89 -5.35 -1.57
N LEU A 96 15.60 -5.69 -1.56
CA LEU A 96 15.14 -7.06 -1.37
C LEU A 96 14.62 -7.60 -2.70
N VAL A 97 15.18 -8.72 -3.13
CA VAL A 97 14.78 -9.40 -4.38
C VAL A 97 14.48 -10.86 -4.07
N ASP A 98 13.23 -11.25 -4.27
CA ASP A 98 12.74 -12.59 -3.99
C ASP A 98 11.89 -13.11 -5.15
N TYR A 99 11.73 -14.42 -5.21
CA TYR A 99 10.68 -15.07 -5.99
C TYR A 99 9.48 -15.35 -5.10
N LEU A 100 8.35 -14.72 -5.42
CA LEU A 100 7.12 -14.85 -4.63
C LEU A 100 6.09 -15.70 -5.36
N ARG A 101 5.52 -16.67 -4.64
CA ARG A 101 4.40 -17.50 -5.07
C ARG A 101 3.20 -17.23 -4.18
N LYS A 102 2.01 -17.14 -4.78
CA LYS A 102 0.76 -17.02 -4.02
C LYS A 102 0.24 -18.40 -3.65
N GLU A 103 0.05 -18.64 -2.36
CA GLU A 103 -0.56 -19.86 -1.81
C GLU A 103 -1.85 -19.51 -1.06
N GLY A 104 -2.99 -19.74 -1.70
CA GLY A 104 -4.28 -19.34 -1.13
C GLY A 104 -4.35 -17.85 -0.83
N ASN A 105 -4.40 -17.49 0.46
CA ASN A 105 -4.50 -16.11 0.95
C ASN A 105 -3.19 -15.57 1.55
N VAL A 106 -2.06 -16.23 1.30
CA VAL A 106 -0.71 -15.79 1.65
C VAL A 106 0.19 -15.75 0.43
N ALA A 107 1.31 -15.05 0.54
CA ALA A 107 2.43 -15.17 -0.39
C ALA A 107 3.59 -15.86 0.35
N VAL A 108 4.40 -16.58 -0.36
CA VAL A 108 5.61 -17.22 0.18
C VAL A 108 6.81 -16.81 -0.67
N ALA A 109 7.93 -16.51 -0.01
CA ALA A 109 9.22 -16.40 -0.68
C ALA A 109 9.72 -17.82 -0.93
N VAL A 110 10.03 -18.12 -2.19
CA VAL A 110 10.55 -19.43 -2.57
C VAL A 110 12.05 -19.36 -2.78
N THR A 111 12.76 -20.33 -2.20
CA THR A 111 14.20 -20.51 -2.35
C THR A 111 14.45 -21.70 -3.24
N GLY A 112 15.43 -21.61 -4.16
CA GLY A 112 15.74 -22.68 -5.10
C GLY A 112 15.83 -22.17 -6.53
N ARG A 113 15.89 -23.10 -7.49
CA ARG A 113 16.00 -22.73 -8.90
C ARG A 113 14.65 -22.27 -9.44
N GLU A 114 14.65 -21.16 -10.21
CA GLU A 114 13.44 -20.62 -10.86
C GLU A 114 12.61 -21.66 -11.61
N GLN A 115 13.29 -22.65 -12.23
CA GLN A 115 12.69 -23.70 -13.02
C GLN A 115 11.80 -24.68 -12.22
N GLU A 116 11.93 -24.68 -10.88
CA GLU A 116 11.16 -25.54 -9.99
C GLU A 116 9.81 -24.91 -9.59
N PHE A 117 9.65 -23.57 -9.83
CA PHE A 117 8.50 -22.79 -9.41
C PHE A 117 7.89 -22.00 -10.56
N ALA A 118 7.28 -22.69 -11.52
CA ALA A 118 6.73 -22.07 -12.73
C ALA A 118 5.70 -20.93 -12.49
N ASP A 119 5.11 -20.87 -11.31
CA ASP A 119 4.16 -19.85 -10.87
C ASP A 119 4.77 -18.76 -9.97
N ALA A 120 6.03 -18.90 -9.56
CA ALA A 120 6.75 -17.88 -8.80
C ALA A 120 7.12 -16.69 -9.69
N LYS A 121 7.05 -15.50 -9.12
CA LYS A 121 7.32 -14.25 -9.85
C LYS A 121 8.31 -13.41 -9.07
N ILE A 122 9.28 -12.84 -9.80
CA ILE A 122 10.24 -11.91 -9.22
C ILE A 122 9.51 -10.73 -8.55
N ALA A 123 9.97 -10.39 -7.37
CA ALA A 123 9.53 -9.26 -6.57
C ALA A 123 10.76 -8.48 -6.11
N ALA A 124 10.80 -7.19 -6.41
CA ALA A 124 11.89 -6.31 -6.04
C ALA A 124 11.34 -5.08 -5.34
N LEU A 125 11.93 -4.73 -4.20
CA LEU A 125 11.70 -3.49 -3.48
C LEU A 125 13.04 -2.89 -3.07
N HIS A 126 13.05 -1.58 -2.93
CA HIS A 126 14.14 -0.84 -2.32
C HIS A 126 13.64 -0.25 -1.01
N TYR A 127 14.49 -0.22 0.03
CA TYR A 127 14.16 0.39 1.31
C TYR A 127 15.28 1.27 1.83
N ARG A 128 14.90 2.27 2.61
CA ARG A 128 15.81 3.12 3.39
C ARG A 128 15.24 3.30 4.79
N ILE A 129 16.04 3.02 5.81
CA ILE A 129 15.69 3.26 7.21
C ILE A 129 15.78 4.77 7.47
N LEU A 130 14.71 5.33 8.00
CA LEU A 130 14.60 6.75 8.29
C LEU A 130 14.86 7.04 9.78
N GLU A 131 14.40 6.14 10.64
CA GLU A 131 14.46 6.33 12.09
C GLU A 131 14.43 4.97 12.79
N GLU A 132 15.16 4.87 13.89
CA GLU A 132 15.23 3.70 14.76
C GLU A 132 14.84 4.08 16.18
N ILE A 133 14.03 3.25 16.84
CA ILE A 133 13.67 3.40 18.25
C ILE A 133 13.87 2.07 18.98
N ASN A 134 14.22 2.12 20.25
CA ASN A 134 14.55 0.93 21.05
C ASN A 134 13.79 0.86 22.37
N ASP A 135 12.60 1.45 22.45
CA ASP A 135 11.77 1.42 23.65
C ASP A 135 10.30 1.19 23.28
N PRO A 136 9.67 0.12 23.75
CA PRO A 136 10.17 -1.00 24.58
C PRO A 136 10.91 -2.11 23.81
N SER A 137 10.95 -2.02 22.49
CA SER A 137 11.58 -3.03 21.62
C SER A 137 12.18 -2.36 20.39
N PRO A 138 13.18 -2.99 19.73
CA PRO A 138 13.80 -2.44 18.54
C PRO A 138 12.78 -2.36 17.38
N LEU A 139 12.55 -1.15 16.89
CA LEU A 139 11.70 -0.87 15.74
C LEU A 139 12.40 0.10 14.78
N ALA A 140 12.24 -0.12 13.49
CA ALA A 140 12.74 0.79 12.46
C ALA A 140 11.61 1.30 11.59
N LEU A 141 11.59 2.60 11.29
CA LEU A 141 10.76 3.19 10.26
C LEU A 141 11.50 3.15 8.92
N ALA A 142 10.94 2.48 7.95
CA ALA A 142 11.47 2.39 6.59
C ALA A 142 10.62 3.16 5.59
N ASP A 143 11.27 3.90 4.68
CA ASP A 143 10.70 4.31 3.39
C ASP A 143 10.95 3.19 2.38
N VAL A 144 9.90 2.74 1.70
CA VAL A 144 9.94 1.59 0.81
C VAL A 144 9.36 1.96 -0.54
N THR A 145 10.10 1.67 -1.60
CA THR A 145 9.62 1.73 -2.99
C THR A 145 9.55 0.33 -3.59
N ILE A 146 8.58 0.08 -4.43
CA ILE A 146 8.38 -1.23 -5.05
C ILE A 146 8.54 -1.15 -6.56
N GLY A 147 9.46 -1.93 -7.12
CA GLY A 147 9.64 -2.11 -8.56
C GLY A 147 8.58 -3.03 -9.18
N THR A 148 7.91 -3.82 -8.35
CA THR A 148 6.84 -4.76 -8.73
C THR A 148 5.66 -4.62 -7.77
N GLY A 149 4.49 -5.16 -8.11
CA GLY A 149 3.29 -5.10 -7.26
C GLY A 149 2.74 -6.51 -6.99
N ARG A 150 3.52 -7.38 -6.33
CA ARG A 150 3.08 -8.74 -6.01
C ARG A 150 2.17 -8.77 -4.79
N PHE A 151 1.38 -9.82 -4.68
CA PHE A 151 0.48 -10.02 -3.55
C PHE A 151 1.26 -10.05 -2.24
N HIS A 152 0.91 -9.20 -1.28
CA HIS A 152 1.56 -9.02 0.02
C HIS A 152 3.09 -8.75 -0.05
N GLN A 153 3.59 -8.19 -1.14
CA GLN A 153 5.02 -8.12 -1.45
C GLN A 153 5.88 -7.60 -0.29
N ILE A 154 5.63 -6.37 0.15
CA ILE A 154 6.43 -5.71 1.22
C ILE A 154 6.42 -6.56 2.49
N ARG A 155 5.26 -7.08 2.85
CA ARG A 155 5.05 -7.86 4.06
C ARG A 155 5.85 -9.15 4.07
N VAL A 156 5.79 -9.92 2.97
CA VAL A 156 6.49 -11.21 2.89
C VAL A 156 7.99 -11.03 2.70
N GLN A 157 8.44 -10.04 1.94
CA GLN A 157 9.88 -9.81 1.72
C GLN A 157 10.59 -9.37 3.01
N PHE A 158 10.03 -8.45 3.77
CA PHE A 158 10.63 -8.09 5.07
C PHE A 158 10.56 -9.23 6.09
N ALA A 159 9.48 -10.01 6.11
CA ALA A 159 9.40 -11.19 6.96
C ALA A 159 10.44 -12.26 6.58
N HIS A 160 10.68 -12.47 5.28
CA HIS A 160 11.71 -13.38 4.78
C HIS A 160 13.12 -12.88 5.11
N ALA A 161 13.34 -11.57 5.06
CA ALA A 161 14.61 -10.95 5.48
C ALA A 161 14.83 -10.96 7.01
N GLY A 162 13.86 -11.42 7.81
CA GLY A 162 13.98 -11.49 9.28
C GLY A 162 13.45 -10.27 10.03
N PHE A 163 12.89 -9.29 9.35
CA PHE A 163 12.39 -8.02 9.90
C PHE A 163 10.89 -7.83 9.59
N PRO A 164 9.98 -8.69 10.10
CA PRO A 164 8.57 -8.59 9.77
C PRO A 164 7.98 -7.26 10.21
N LEU A 165 6.90 -6.85 9.55
CA LEU A 165 6.22 -5.60 9.86
C LEU A 165 5.48 -5.69 11.20
N LEU A 166 5.53 -4.61 11.95
CA LEU A 166 4.81 -4.48 13.22
C LEU A 166 3.30 -4.66 13.00
N GLY A 167 2.68 -5.52 13.82
CA GLY A 167 1.26 -5.84 13.72
C GLY A 167 0.88 -6.82 12.60
N ASP A 168 1.83 -7.36 11.86
CA ASP A 168 1.53 -8.36 10.83
C ASP A 168 1.28 -9.75 11.43
N THR A 169 0.00 -10.12 11.49
CA THR A 169 -0.42 -11.43 12.04
C THR A 169 -0.21 -12.60 11.07
N LYS A 170 0.02 -12.32 9.78
CA LYS A 170 0.23 -13.38 8.78
C LYS A 170 1.69 -13.77 8.64
N TYR A 171 2.58 -12.77 8.63
CA TYR A 171 4.00 -12.95 8.34
C TYR A 171 4.90 -12.68 9.55
N GLY A 172 4.35 -12.12 10.65
CA GLY A 172 5.09 -11.92 11.88
C GLY A 172 5.57 -13.23 12.50
N MET A 173 6.82 -13.24 12.99
CA MET A 173 7.38 -14.40 13.69
C MET A 173 6.63 -14.68 14.99
N ALA A 174 6.47 -15.96 15.36
CA ALA A 174 5.76 -16.36 16.59
C ALA A 174 6.32 -15.70 17.86
N ALA A 175 7.64 -15.56 17.96
CA ALA A 175 8.31 -14.90 19.08
C ALA A 175 7.94 -13.41 19.22
N LEU A 176 7.70 -12.70 18.10
CA LEU A 176 7.27 -11.30 18.12
C LEU A 176 5.81 -11.12 18.51
N LYS A 177 4.97 -12.15 18.32
CA LYS A 177 3.58 -12.10 18.76
C LYS A 177 3.44 -12.04 20.29
N GLU A 178 4.37 -12.64 21.02
CA GLU A 178 4.40 -12.60 22.48
C GLU A 178 4.98 -11.29 22.99
N ALA A 179 6.06 -10.79 22.37
CA ALA A 179 6.74 -9.57 22.78
C ALA A 179 5.95 -8.28 22.40
N MET A 180 5.20 -8.33 21.31
CA MET A 180 4.43 -7.20 20.79
C MET A 180 3.02 -7.65 20.40
N PRO A 181 2.07 -7.67 21.35
CA PRO A 181 0.72 -8.12 21.04
C PRO A 181 0.08 -7.24 19.95
N ALA A 182 -0.21 -7.85 18.81
CA ALA A 182 -0.80 -7.19 17.64
C ALA A 182 -2.13 -6.47 17.94
N GLN A 183 -2.78 -6.81 19.05
CA GLN A 183 -4.00 -6.16 19.54
C GLN A 183 -3.82 -4.69 19.90
N LYS A 184 -2.58 -4.23 20.22
CA LYS A 184 -2.27 -2.83 20.45
C LYS A 184 -2.28 -2.01 19.17
N TYR A 185 -2.02 -2.65 18.03
CA TYR A 185 -1.91 -2.00 16.74
C TYR A 185 -3.04 -2.47 15.83
N ARG A 186 -3.85 -1.54 15.32
CA ARG A 186 -4.95 -1.86 14.41
C ARG A 186 -4.40 -2.21 13.01
N GLY A 187 -4.01 -3.48 12.82
CA GLY A 187 -3.52 -3.97 11.55
C GLY A 187 -2.01 -3.83 11.37
N VAL A 188 -1.54 -4.01 10.15
CA VAL A 188 -0.13 -3.97 9.76
C VAL A 188 0.35 -2.52 9.71
N ALA A 189 1.51 -2.24 10.31
CA ALA A 189 2.16 -0.93 10.24
C ALA A 189 2.78 -0.68 8.86
N LEU A 190 1.91 -0.51 7.87
CA LEU A 190 2.24 -0.24 6.47
C LEU A 190 1.28 0.81 5.92
N CYS A 191 1.82 1.89 5.34
CA CYS A 191 1.06 2.98 4.77
C CYS A 191 1.59 3.36 3.39
N ALA A 192 0.74 3.32 2.36
CA ALA A 192 1.04 3.91 1.05
C ALA A 192 0.94 5.43 1.17
N TYR A 193 2.01 6.08 1.65
CA TYR A 193 1.97 7.49 2.04
C TYR A 193 2.16 8.47 0.89
N SER A 194 2.79 8.05 -0.21
CA SER A 194 3.03 8.90 -1.37
C SER A 194 2.69 8.19 -2.68
N LEU A 195 2.05 8.92 -3.58
CA LEU A 195 1.67 8.46 -4.91
C LEU A 195 1.91 9.58 -5.91
N GLU A 196 2.71 9.32 -6.94
CA GLU A 196 2.91 10.22 -8.06
C GLU A 196 2.42 9.58 -9.35
N LEU A 197 1.78 10.37 -10.19
CA LEU A 197 1.25 9.93 -11.48
C LEU A 197 1.23 11.06 -12.50
N VAL A 198 1.09 10.70 -13.77
CA VAL A 198 0.78 11.65 -14.83
C VAL A 198 -0.73 11.64 -15.06
N HIS A 199 -1.37 12.82 -14.95
CA HIS A 199 -2.81 12.93 -15.13
C HIS A 199 -3.21 12.49 -16.55
N PRO A 200 -4.13 11.50 -16.71
CA PRO A 200 -4.37 10.79 -17.97
C PRO A 200 -4.91 11.66 -19.11
N ILE A 201 -5.46 12.83 -18.79
CA ILE A 201 -6.03 13.75 -19.80
C ILE A 201 -5.10 14.94 -20.02
N SER A 202 -4.64 15.60 -18.96
CA SER A 202 -3.86 16.84 -19.08
C SER A 202 -2.36 16.63 -19.26
N GLY A 203 -1.83 15.41 -19.02
CA GLY A 203 -0.40 15.12 -19.05
C GLY A 203 0.41 15.76 -17.91
N LYS A 204 -0.23 16.43 -16.95
CA LYS A 204 0.46 17.07 -15.82
C LYS A 204 0.92 16.02 -14.80
N LYS A 205 2.15 16.16 -14.29
CA LYS A 205 2.61 15.39 -13.14
C LYS A 205 1.82 15.81 -11.89
N MET A 206 1.36 14.85 -11.12
CA MET A 206 0.62 15.05 -9.88
C MET A 206 1.23 14.19 -8.79
N GLY A 207 1.36 14.75 -7.59
CA GLY A 207 1.82 14.05 -6.40
C GLY A 207 0.81 14.21 -5.27
N PHE A 208 0.63 13.16 -4.51
CA PHE A 208 -0.27 13.11 -3.36
C PHE A 208 0.46 12.50 -2.18
N ARG A 209 0.22 13.01 -0.98
CA ARG A 209 0.81 12.50 0.26
C ARG A 209 -0.21 12.46 1.38
N VAL A 210 -0.05 11.52 2.30
CA VAL A 210 -0.86 11.39 3.52
C VAL A 210 0.02 11.05 4.71
N VAL A 211 -0.36 11.53 5.88
CA VAL A 211 0.25 11.13 7.14
C VAL A 211 -0.40 9.82 7.60
N PRO A 212 0.39 8.80 7.99
CA PRO A 212 -0.15 7.58 8.57
C PRO A 212 -1.01 7.84 9.81
N LYS A 213 -2.11 7.10 9.94
CA LYS A 213 -3.03 7.18 11.08
C LYS A 213 -2.93 5.99 12.03
N ASN A 214 -2.27 4.90 11.60
CA ASN A 214 -2.07 3.75 12.46
C ASN A 214 -1.18 4.16 13.64
N PRO A 215 -1.59 3.87 14.90
CA PRO A 215 -0.83 4.20 16.10
C PRO A 215 0.62 3.68 16.11
N ALA A 216 0.92 2.65 15.34
CA ALA A 216 2.28 2.11 15.20
C ALA A 216 3.30 3.16 14.71
N PHE A 217 2.86 4.20 14.01
CA PHE A 217 3.72 5.28 13.51
C PHE A 217 3.91 6.42 14.52
N ALA A 218 3.13 6.46 15.60
CA ALA A 218 3.12 7.60 16.54
C ALA A 218 4.43 7.79 17.30
N GLY A 219 5.24 6.73 17.42
CA GLY A 219 6.56 6.78 18.08
C GLY A 219 7.66 7.43 17.25
N PHE A 220 7.42 7.64 15.94
CA PHE A 220 8.41 8.17 15.00
C PHE A 220 8.15 9.66 14.71
N ALA A 221 9.22 10.43 14.57
CA ALA A 221 9.13 11.88 14.37
C ALA A 221 8.52 12.24 13.01
N MET A 222 8.86 11.50 11.95
CA MET A 222 8.38 11.72 10.57
C MET A 222 8.42 13.19 10.15
N GLU A 223 9.47 13.93 10.55
CA GLU A 223 9.58 15.37 10.38
C GLU A 223 9.48 15.82 8.92
N GLU A 224 10.07 15.06 8.01
CA GLU A 224 10.01 15.39 6.57
C GLU A 224 8.57 15.37 6.04
N LEU A 225 7.78 14.39 6.48
CA LEU A 225 6.40 14.27 6.03
C LEU A 225 5.51 15.37 6.63
N LYS A 226 5.71 15.71 7.91
CA LYS A 226 4.97 16.80 8.57
C LYS A 226 5.22 18.15 7.85
N LYS A 227 6.48 18.47 7.55
CA LYS A 227 6.84 19.71 6.81
C LYS A 227 6.22 19.77 5.42
N LEU A 228 6.15 18.65 4.71
CA LEU A 228 5.58 18.58 3.37
C LEU A 228 4.05 18.79 3.39
N THR A 229 3.36 18.20 4.36
CA THR A 229 1.89 18.36 4.49
C THR A 229 1.50 19.76 4.96
N GLU A 230 2.30 20.42 5.77
CA GLU A 230 2.09 21.82 6.19
C GLU A 230 2.23 22.79 5.01
N ASN A 231 3.21 22.59 4.14
CA ASN A 231 3.41 23.42 2.96
C ASN A 231 2.28 23.28 1.92
N GLU A 232 1.70 22.09 1.74
CA GLU A 232 0.58 21.85 0.82
C GLU A 232 -0.74 22.46 1.32
N THR A 233 -0.99 22.48 2.63
CA THR A 233 -2.17 23.13 3.21
C THR A 233 -2.12 24.64 3.15
N GLY A 234 -0.94 25.22 3.03
CA GLY A 234 -0.72 26.68 2.83
C GLY A 234 -1.10 27.20 1.44
N ILE A 235 -1.10 26.36 0.43
CA ILE A 235 -1.39 26.72 -0.97
C ILE A 235 -2.89 26.71 -1.28
N SER A 236 -3.71 25.99 -0.53
CA SER A 236 -5.16 25.85 -0.78
C SER A 236 -6.03 27.00 -0.26
N LYS A 237 -5.45 28.07 0.33
CA LYS A 237 -6.21 29.23 0.86
C LYS A 237 -6.09 30.50 0.02
N ARG A 238 -5.51 30.42 -1.17
CA ARG A 238 -5.46 31.56 -2.10
C ARG A 238 -5.95 31.12 -3.48
N GLY A 239 -7.25 31.12 -3.68
CA GLY A 239 -7.89 30.90 -4.97
C GLY A 239 -9.38 31.02 -4.86
#